data_ce8949890c120a1f6a17d9a814aaa5ca
#
_entry.id   ce8949890c120a1f6a17d9a814aaa5ca
#
_cell.length_a   1.000
_cell.length_b   1.000
_cell.length_c   1.000
_cell.angle_alpha   90.00
_cell.angle_beta   90.00
_cell.angle_gamma   90.00
#
_symmetry.space_group_name_H-M   'P 1'
#
loop_
_entity.id
_entity.type
_entity.pdbx_description
1 polymer ?
#
loop_
_entity_poly.entity_id
_entity_poly.type
_entity_poly.pdbx_seq_one_letter_code
_entity_poly.pdbx_strand_id
1 'polypeptide(L)'
;KKTIEFVQGQLQQNLPGLTIKLKSLPLQNRLDLQTAGNYDLAFGTWTPDYADPINFLEFYDSKSGLNTSGYNDSAYDAGLQKVRKDYANEPEKRWNELLSLEKTLIEKDAGVLPLFQGAIGYLKSDRLQGLQVFSFGRTVSYRLAYVEE
;
A
#
# COMPACT_ATOMS: atom_id res chain seq x y z
N LYS A 1 7.76 6.25 13.51
CA LYS A 1 7.41 7.38 14.38
C LYS A 1 7.84 8.70 13.75
N LYS A 2 9.15 8.95 13.51
CA LYS A 2 9.67 10.20 12.95
C LYS A 2 8.99 10.66 11.65
N THR A 3 8.69 9.72 10.74
CA THR A 3 8.01 10.02 9.47
C THR A 3 6.65 10.67 9.68
N ILE A 4 5.82 10.10 10.58
CA ILE A 4 4.48 10.64 10.80
C ILE A 4 4.50 11.95 11.61
N GLU A 5 5.49 12.12 12.48
CA GLU A 5 5.73 13.40 13.17
C GLU A 5 6.12 14.52 12.18
N PHE A 6 6.91 14.18 11.15
CA PHE A 6 7.22 15.09 10.06
C PHE A 6 5.97 15.46 9.25
N VAL A 7 5.18 14.45 8.84
CA VAL A 7 3.93 14.68 8.10
C VAL A 7 2.95 15.53 8.91
N GLN A 8 2.77 15.26 10.20
CA GLN A 8 1.97 16.08 11.10
C GLN A 8 2.42 17.54 11.09
N GLY A 9 3.73 17.77 11.24
CA GLY A 9 4.29 19.11 11.22
C GLY A 9 4.02 19.85 9.91
N GLN A 10 4.23 19.18 8.77
CA GLN A 10 3.96 19.76 7.45
C GLN A 10 2.48 20.09 7.25
N LEU A 11 1.58 19.20 7.63
CA LEU A 11 0.13 19.44 7.49
C LEU A 11 -0.33 20.60 8.37
N GLN A 12 0.08 20.65 9.64
CA GLN A 12 -0.32 21.73 10.56
C GLN A 12 0.28 23.09 10.17
N GLN A 13 1.50 23.09 9.60
CA GLN A 13 2.13 24.31 9.13
C GLN A 13 1.44 24.90 7.89
N ASN A 14 0.97 24.05 6.98
CA ASN A 14 0.45 24.47 5.69
C ASN A 14 -1.09 24.55 5.64
N LEU A 15 -1.78 23.99 6.64
CA LEU A 15 -3.24 24.00 6.74
C LEU A 15 -3.67 24.69 8.05
N PRO A 16 -3.88 26.02 8.01
CA PRO A 16 -4.28 26.78 9.19
C PRO A 16 -5.58 26.24 9.82
N GLY A 17 -5.57 26.04 11.13
CA GLY A 17 -6.70 25.51 11.88
C GLY A 17 -6.72 23.97 12.01
N LEU A 18 -5.87 23.25 11.29
CA LEU A 18 -5.74 21.81 11.45
C LEU A 18 -4.92 21.48 12.72
N THR A 19 -5.49 20.65 13.59
CA THR A 19 -4.79 20.07 14.74
C THR A 19 -4.78 18.57 14.63
N ILE A 20 -3.60 17.96 14.58
CA ILE A 20 -3.43 16.50 14.49
C ILE A 20 -2.88 15.98 15.81
N LYS A 21 -3.53 14.97 16.40
CA LYS A 21 -3.06 14.26 17.58
C LYS A 21 -2.54 12.90 17.18
N LEU A 22 -1.26 12.63 17.38
CA LEU A 22 -0.67 11.34 17.08
C LEU A 22 -0.96 10.32 18.19
N LYS A 23 -1.45 9.16 17.83
CA LYS A 23 -1.65 8.02 18.71
C LYS A 23 -0.77 6.86 18.23
N SER A 24 0.37 6.66 18.93
CA SER A 24 1.28 5.55 18.65
C SER A 24 0.85 4.32 19.46
N LEU A 25 0.62 3.21 18.77
CA LEU A 25 0.10 1.98 19.36
C LEU A 25 0.91 0.77 18.90
N PRO A 26 0.91 -0.34 19.66
CA PRO A 26 1.32 -1.65 19.14
C PRO A 26 0.52 -2.01 17.88
N LEU A 27 1.13 -2.80 16.99
CA LEU A 27 0.55 -3.12 15.68
C LEU A 27 -0.87 -3.68 15.81
N GLN A 28 -1.09 -4.67 16.68
CA GLN A 28 -2.39 -5.30 16.84
C GLN A 28 -3.47 -4.29 17.26
N ASN A 29 -3.19 -3.49 18.28
CA ASN A 29 -4.14 -2.46 18.74
C ASN A 29 -4.48 -1.43 17.65
N ARG A 30 -3.51 -1.08 16.78
CA ARG A 30 -3.75 -0.22 15.64
C ARG A 30 -4.70 -0.89 14.63
N LEU A 31 -4.44 -2.15 14.29
CA LEU A 31 -5.28 -2.91 13.37
C LEU A 31 -6.71 -3.08 13.90
N ASP A 32 -6.86 -3.37 15.18
CA ASP A 32 -8.17 -3.49 15.84
C ASP A 32 -8.98 -2.18 15.73
N LEU A 33 -8.33 -1.03 15.98
CA LEU A 33 -8.97 0.28 15.82
C LEU A 33 -9.31 0.58 14.35
N GLN A 34 -8.45 0.21 13.40
CA GLN A 34 -8.71 0.39 11.98
C GLN A 34 -9.91 -0.46 11.53
N THR A 35 -9.96 -1.73 11.94
CA THR A 35 -11.07 -2.63 11.63
C THR A 35 -12.39 -2.15 12.26
N ALA A 36 -12.32 -1.54 13.44
CA ALA A 36 -13.49 -0.96 14.11
C ALA A 36 -13.89 0.43 13.58
N GLY A 37 -13.14 1.02 12.64
CA GLY A 37 -13.39 2.38 12.14
C GLY A 37 -13.12 3.49 13.15
N ASN A 38 -12.40 3.22 14.23
CA ASN A 38 -12.14 4.16 15.33
C ASN A 38 -10.86 4.98 15.09
N TYR A 39 -10.82 5.73 14.00
CA TYR A 39 -9.74 6.64 13.65
C TYR A 39 -10.22 7.69 12.64
N ASP A 40 -9.55 8.84 12.60
CA ASP A 40 -9.76 9.86 11.55
C ASP A 40 -8.79 9.63 10.39
N LEU A 41 -7.50 9.40 10.71
CA LEU A 41 -6.43 9.09 9.76
C LEU A 41 -5.60 7.92 10.28
N ALA A 42 -5.34 6.95 9.44
CA ALA A 42 -4.48 5.81 9.75
C ALA A 42 -3.23 5.84 8.86
N PHE A 43 -2.04 5.78 9.48
CA PHE A 43 -0.79 5.63 8.75
C PHE A 43 -0.42 4.15 8.63
N GLY A 44 -0.22 3.70 7.41
CA GLY A 44 0.16 2.33 7.11
C GLY A 44 1.17 2.24 5.97
N THR A 45 1.65 1.05 5.72
CA THR A 45 2.45 0.70 4.55
C THR A 45 1.89 -0.57 3.93
N TRP A 46 1.97 -0.66 2.62
CA TRP A 46 1.64 -1.88 1.89
C TRP A 46 2.84 -2.31 1.05
N THR A 47 3.17 -3.58 1.10
CA THR A 47 4.15 -4.20 0.21
C THR A 47 3.38 -5.19 -0.65
N PRO A 48 3.42 -5.09 -1.98
CA PRO A 48 2.63 -5.96 -2.83
C PRO A 48 3.11 -7.42 -2.73
N ASP A 49 2.15 -8.34 -2.69
CA ASP A 49 2.41 -9.77 -2.61
C ASP A 49 2.90 -10.35 -3.95
N TYR A 50 2.54 -9.69 -5.04
CA TYR A 50 2.90 -10.06 -6.41
C TYR A 50 3.05 -8.83 -7.31
N ALA A 51 3.75 -9.01 -8.44
CA ALA A 51 4.10 -7.94 -9.38
C ALA A 51 2.93 -7.58 -10.31
N ASP A 52 1.85 -7.06 -9.76
CA ASP A 52 0.72 -6.53 -10.52
C ASP A 52 0.14 -5.30 -9.80
N PRO A 53 -0.08 -4.17 -10.50
CA PRO A 53 -0.63 -2.95 -9.91
C PRO A 53 -1.97 -3.14 -9.21
N ILE A 54 -2.78 -4.11 -9.63
CA ILE A 54 -4.06 -4.41 -8.99
C ILE A 54 -3.91 -4.72 -7.50
N ASN A 55 -2.76 -5.26 -7.06
CA ASN A 55 -2.51 -5.61 -5.67
C ASN A 55 -2.56 -4.40 -4.72
N PHE A 56 -2.36 -3.19 -5.24
CA PHE A 56 -2.57 -1.96 -4.48
C PHE A 56 -4.04 -1.52 -4.48
N LEU A 57 -4.72 -1.67 -5.61
CA LEU A 57 -6.07 -1.16 -5.82
C LEU A 57 -7.14 -2.07 -5.21
N GLU A 58 -6.96 -3.38 -5.29
CA GLU A 58 -7.91 -4.35 -4.74
C GLU A 58 -7.99 -4.33 -3.20
N PHE A 59 -7.02 -3.68 -2.55
CA PHE A 59 -7.09 -3.39 -1.12
C PHE A 59 -8.35 -2.57 -0.77
N TYR A 60 -8.80 -1.70 -1.69
CA TYR A 60 -9.94 -0.80 -1.51
C TYR A 60 -11.25 -1.32 -2.13
N ASP A 61 -11.29 -2.57 -2.63
CA ASP A 61 -12.54 -3.25 -3.01
C ASP A 61 -13.47 -3.31 -1.78
N SER A 62 -14.74 -2.89 -1.94
CA SER A 62 -15.68 -2.81 -0.81
C SER A 62 -15.92 -4.15 -0.12
N LYS A 63 -15.63 -5.25 -0.81
CA LYS A 63 -15.75 -6.63 -0.32
C LYS A 63 -14.42 -7.20 0.18
N SER A 64 -13.34 -6.44 0.12
CA SER A 64 -12.03 -6.89 0.60
C SER A 64 -11.99 -6.91 2.12
N GLY A 65 -11.58 -8.01 2.71
CA GLY A 65 -11.30 -8.09 4.14
C GLY A 65 -10.10 -7.22 4.59
N LEU A 66 -9.34 -6.70 3.64
CA LEU A 66 -8.22 -5.78 3.89
C LEU A 66 -8.66 -4.32 3.91
N ASN A 67 -9.85 -4.02 3.37
CA ASN A 67 -10.38 -2.66 3.31
C ASN A 67 -10.87 -2.20 4.70
N THR A 68 -9.97 -1.66 5.49
CA THR A 68 -10.28 -1.07 6.79
C THR A 68 -10.57 0.43 6.71
N SER A 69 -10.54 1.02 5.50
CA SER A 69 -10.82 2.45 5.29
C SER A 69 -12.32 2.76 5.24
N GLY A 70 -13.16 1.75 5.02
CA GLY A 70 -14.58 1.94 4.76
C GLY A 70 -14.88 2.51 3.37
N TYR A 71 -13.87 2.58 2.48
CA TYR A 71 -14.08 3.01 1.10
C TYR A 71 -15.08 2.08 0.41
N ASN A 72 -16.11 2.65 -0.20
CA ASN A 72 -17.21 1.91 -0.80
C ASN A 72 -17.75 2.69 -2.01
N ASP A 73 -17.29 2.32 -3.20
CA ASP A 73 -17.74 2.85 -4.47
C ASP A 73 -18.04 1.69 -5.43
N SER A 74 -19.31 1.54 -5.82
CA SER A 74 -19.75 0.45 -6.70
C SER A 74 -19.16 0.54 -8.11
N ALA A 75 -18.85 1.73 -8.61
CA ALA A 75 -18.19 1.93 -9.90
C ALA A 75 -16.73 1.51 -9.84
N TYR A 76 -16.05 1.81 -8.72
CA TYR A 76 -14.70 1.34 -8.46
C TYR A 76 -14.65 -0.20 -8.40
N ASP A 77 -15.54 -0.82 -7.65
CA ASP A 77 -15.64 -2.29 -7.56
C ASP A 77 -15.90 -2.92 -8.94
N ALA A 78 -16.79 -2.32 -9.74
CA ALA A 78 -17.05 -2.79 -11.10
C ALA A 78 -15.82 -2.67 -12.00
N GLY A 79 -15.04 -1.60 -11.87
CA GLY A 79 -13.78 -1.42 -12.57
C GLY A 79 -12.75 -2.49 -12.20
N LEU A 80 -12.62 -2.83 -10.92
CA LEU A 80 -11.77 -3.94 -10.47
C LEU A 80 -12.19 -5.28 -11.09
N GLN A 81 -13.52 -5.53 -11.22
CA GLN A 81 -14.01 -6.74 -11.88
C GLN A 81 -13.65 -6.78 -13.37
N LYS A 82 -13.75 -5.64 -14.09
CA LYS A 82 -13.30 -5.56 -15.50
C LYS A 82 -11.81 -5.89 -15.62
N VAL A 83 -10.96 -5.30 -14.76
CA VAL A 83 -9.51 -5.57 -14.74
C VAL A 83 -9.22 -7.06 -14.54
N ARG A 84 -9.96 -7.72 -13.65
CA ARG A 84 -9.77 -9.13 -13.31
C ARG A 84 -10.30 -10.10 -14.37
N LYS A 85 -11.37 -9.75 -15.08
CA LYS A 85 -12.11 -10.65 -15.96
C LYS A 85 -12.11 -10.18 -17.41
N ASP A 86 -12.75 -9.05 -17.66
CA ASP A 86 -13.07 -8.62 -19.03
C ASP A 86 -11.81 -8.21 -19.80
N TYR A 87 -10.85 -7.60 -19.12
CA TYR A 87 -9.61 -7.11 -19.71
C TYR A 87 -8.39 -8.00 -19.41
N ALA A 88 -8.59 -9.20 -18.90
CA ALA A 88 -7.50 -10.11 -18.54
C ALA A 88 -6.53 -10.40 -19.69
N ASN A 89 -7.05 -10.45 -20.93
CA ASN A 89 -6.29 -10.69 -22.17
C ASN A 89 -6.15 -9.43 -23.04
N GLU A 90 -6.47 -8.25 -22.52
CA GLU A 90 -6.41 -6.95 -23.22
C GLU A 90 -5.51 -5.97 -22.44
N PRO A 91 -4.17 -6.11 -22.54
CA PRO A 91 -3.21 -5.41 -21.67
C PRO A 91 -3.40 -3.88 -21.65
N GLU A 92 -3.66 -3.28 -22.81
CA GLU A 92 -3.84 -1.84 -22.94
C GLU A 92 -5.12 -1.36 -22.25
N LYS A 93 -6.25 -2.02 -22.46
CA LYS A 93 -7.50 -1.71 -21.78
C LYS A 93 -7.38 -1.92 -20.27
N ARG A 94 -6.74 -3.02 -19.89
CA ARG A 94 -6.49 -3.33 -18.49
C ARG A 94 -5.66 -2.24 -17.81
N TRP A 95 -4.59 -1.80 -18.45
CA TRP A 95 -3.74 -0.73 -17.93
C TRP A 95 -4.51 0.59 -17.78
N ASN A 96 -5.27 0.99 -18.81
CA ASN A 96 -6.06 2.21 -18.77
C ASN A 96 -7.14 2.19 -17.67
N GLU A 97 -7.78 1.04 -17.43
CA GLU A 97 -8.74 0.89 -16.32
C GLU A 97 -8.04 0.99 -14.96
N LEU A 98 -6.86 0.37 -14.78
CA LEU A 98 -6.06 0.50 -13.55
C LEU A 98 -5.71 1.96 -13.25
N LEU A 99 -5.26 2.73 -14.25
CA LEU A 99 -4.96 4.16 -14.11
C LEU A 99 -6.22 4.97 -13.76
N SER A 100 -7.37 4.63 -14.34
CA SER A 100 -8.65 5.28 -14.03
C SER A 100 -9.08 5.04 -12.60
N LEU A 101 -8.92 3.80 -12.12
CA LEU A 101 -9.23 3.42 -10.73
C LEU A 101 -8.30 4.13 -9.73
N GLU A 102 -7.00 4.16 -10.02
CA GLU A 102 -6.03 4.88 -9.20
C GLU A 102 -6.38 6.36 -9.09
N LYS A 103 -6.68 7.00 -10.22
CA LYS A 103 -7.09 8.40 -10.27
C LYS A 103 -8.36 8.64 -9.46
N THR A 104 -9.35 7.77 -9.57
CA THR A 104 -10.59 7.88 -8.79
C THR A 104 -10.29 7.79 -7.30
N LEU A 105 -9.54 6.79 -6.87
CA LEU A 105 -9.22 6.54 -5.47
C LEU A 105 -8.41 7.69 -4.83
N ILE A 106 -7.43 8.25 -5.56
CA ILE A 106 -6.49 9.24 -5.02
C ILE A 106 -6.99 10.66 -5.20
N GLU A 107 -7.36 11.03 -6.44
CA GLU A 107 -7.65 12.43 -6.77
C GLU A 107 -9.11 12.82 -6.54
N LYS A 108 -10.05 11.94 -6.88
CA LYS A 108 -11.47 12.26 -6.82
C LYS A 108 -12.05 12.03 -5.43
N ASP A 109 -11.77 10.86 -4.85
CA ASP A 109 -12.42 10.41 -3.63
C ASP A 109 -11.53 10.55 -2.38
N ALA A 110 -10.22 10.81 -2.57
CA ALA A 110 -9.22 10.88 -1.50
C ALA A 110 -9.28 9.67 -0.54
N GLY A 111 -9.58 8.49 -1.05
CA GLY A 111 -9.67 7.24 -0.28
C GLY A 111 -8.34 6.81 0.33
N VAL A 112 -7.23 7.28 -0.27
CA VAL A 112 -5.87 7.11 0.23
C VAL A 112 -5.00 8.29 -0.16
N LEU A 113 -4.08 8.67 0.72
CA LEU A 113 -3.04 9.66 0.46
C LEU A 113 -1.68 8.97 0.37
N PRO A 114 -1.14 8.70 -0.84
CA PRO A 114 0.21 8.18 -1.00
C PRO A 114 1.23 9.20 -0.55
N LEU A 115 2.17 8.81 0.31
CA LEU A 115 3.20 9.72 0.83
C LEU A 115 4.56 9.50 0.17
N PHE A 116 5.00 8.26 0.08
CA PHE A 116 6.27 7.89 -0.53
C PHE A 116 6.35 6.37 -0.79
N GLN A 117 7.20 5.99 -1.69
CA GLN A 117 7.60 4.60 -1.88
C GLN A 117 8.88 4.34 -1.06
N GLY A 118 8.80 3.36 -0.17
CA GLY A 118 9.93 2.93 0.63
C GLY A 118 10.94 2.12 -0.19
N ALA A 119 12.19 2.11 0.28
CA ALA A 119 13.23 1.22 -0.22
C ALA A 119 13.84 0.44 0.95
N ILE A 120 14.28 -0.78 0.67
CA ILE A 120 14.99 -1.62 1.64
C ILE A 120 16.45 -1.69 1.22
N GLY A 121 17.33 -1.13 2.07
CA GLY A 121 18.77 -1.31 1.94
C GLY A 121 19.20 -2.60 2.64
N TYR A 122 20.14 -3.32 2.05
CA TYR A 122 20.76 -4.49 2.69
C TYR A 122 22.28 -4.47 2.49
N LEU A 123 22.97 -5.06 3.44
CA LEU A 123 24.41 -5.32 3.36
C LEU A 123 24.63 -6.82 3.19
N LYS A 124 25.47 -7.18 2.26
CA LYS A 124 25.82 -8.56 1.93
C LYS A 124 27.36 -8.68 1.94
N SER A 125 27.88 -9.72 2.61
CA SER A 125 29.29 -10.07 2.45
C SER A 125 29.56 -10.55 1.04
N ASP A 126 30.73 -10.23 0.48
CA ASP A 126 31.17 -10.69 -0.86
C ASP A 126 31.29 -12.21 -0.90
N ARG A 127 31.56 -12.86 0.24
CA ARG A 127 31.61 -14.32 0.38
C ARG A 127 30.23 -14.99 0.30
N LEU A 128 29.11 -14.26 0.52
CA LEU A 128 27.78 -14.82 0.41
C LEU A 128 27.31 -14.82 -1.05
N GLN A 129 27.19 -16.00 -1.62
CA GLN A 129 26.73 -16.21 -2.99
C GLN A 129 25.31 -16.79 -3.05
N GLY A 130 24.67 -16.74 -4.21
CA GLY A 130 23.36 -17.35 -4.45
C GLY A 130 22.18 -16.73 -3.70
N LEU A 131 22.38 -15.59 -3.00
CA LEU A 131 21.29 -14.85 -2.37
C LEU A 131 20.41 -14.21 -3.45
N GLN A 132 19.12 -14.46 -3.38
CA GLN A 132 18.14 -13.84 -4.30
C GLN A 132 17.36 -12.76 -3.54
N VAL A 133 17.29 -11.55 -4.13
CA VAL A 133 16.54 -10.43 -3.59
C VAL A 133 15.45 -10.06 -4.59
N PHE A 134 14.23 -9.89 -4.08
CA PHE A 134 13.03 -9.61 -4.87
C PHE A 134 12.41 -8.29 -4.46
N SER A 135 11.82 -7.59 -5.42
CA SER A 135 11.10 -6.33 -5.18
C SER A 135 9.68 -6.54 -4.66
N PHE A 136 9.13 -7.75 -4.79
CA PHE A 136 7.75 -8.08 -4.44
C PHE A 136 7.70 -9.39 -3.63
N GLY A 137 6.68 -9.54 -2.81
CA GLY A 137 6.45 -10.72 -2.02
C GLY A 137 7.56 -10.97 -1.00
N ARG A 138 8.17 -12.14 -1.05
CA ARG A 138 9.32 -12.46 -0.18
C ARG A 138 10.54 -11.66 -0.61
N THR A 139 10.98 -10.73 0.22
CA THR A 139 12.10 -9.82 -0.08
C THR A 139 13.42 -10.57 -0.32
N VAL A 140 13.67 -11.66 0.41
CA VAL A 140 14.93 -12.42 0.33
C VAL A 140 14.67 -13.92 0.31
N SER A 141 15.37 -14.64 -0.56
CA SER A 141 15.42 -16.10 -0.57
C SER A 141 16.85 -16.59 -0.37
N TYR A 142 17.01 -17.44 0.63
CA TYR A 142 18.28 -18.10 0.97
C TYR A 142 18.40 -19.52 0.38
N ARG A 143 17.46 -19.94 -0.44
CA ARG A 143 17.38 -21.32 -0.96
C ARG A 143 18.64 -21.78 -1.68
N LEU A 144 19.28 -20.87 -2.37
CA LEU A 144 20.51 -21.14 -3.15
C LEU A 144 21.74 -20.46 -2.53
N ALA A 145 21.60 -19.89 -1.34
CA ALA A 145 22.66 -19.15 -0.70
C ALA A 145 23.72 -20.08 -0.11
N TYR A 146 25.00 -19.75 -0.33
CA TYR A 146 26.15 -20.40 0.26
C TYR A 146 27.26 -19.39 0.55
N VAL A 147 28.22 -19.77 1.37
CA VAL A 147 29.37 -18.94 1.71
C VAL A 147 30.61 -19.55 1.07
N GLU A 148 31.33 -18.76 0.28
CA GLU A 148 32.63 -19.13 -0.26
C GLU A 148 33.68 -19.06 0.86
N GLU A 149 34.60 -20.02 0.88
CA GLU A 149 35.71 -20.10 1.84
C GLU A 149 36.77 -19.00 1.61
#